data_10ee888650eab0c8ff02683989278b64
#
_entry.id   10ee888650eab0c8ff02683989278b64
#
_cell.length_a   1.000
_cell.length_b   1.000
_cell.length_c   1.000
_cell.angle_alpha   90.00
_cell.angle_beta   90.00
_cell.angle_gamma   90.00
#
_symmetry.space_group_name_H-M   'P 1'
#
loop_
_entity.id
_entity.type
_entity.pdbx_description
1 polymer ?
#
loop_
_entity_poly.entity_id
_entity_poly.type
_entity_poly.pdbx_seq_one_letter_code
_entity_poly.pdbx_strand_id
1 'polypeptide(L)'
;MFNSPVPKPVIIPAVLMAALLLWAGCCHSQTPAPDSKEGKQYPFIRYEANQLHYDSTSASMQLFLRKWHRVTTTGQGTVNIIHMGGSHVQAGVFPNQVRTNLLSSHPSLIGGRGMIFPYSAAAKCNNPDDYKVHCAEKVTLTRNVYASPEYPLGLCGIAVTARDVPTRIQILNTEKGFDYRTTHIVILGQSNQGIVPAISYEGRDVPPSYIDTATHRFVFNLRQPVDSFDIVLPCQKGQTFTLTGVCLGNRSPGISYHSIGVNGAAVPDYLKCSLSDDLKLLRPDLVIFGIGINDAAGKDFDTVAFKNNYLAICDTIRSVNPLCAFIFVTNNDSYRKTGRRRYAVNNNGPLAREVCYRLADITGGAVWDQFEIMGGLKSMEKWQKEGLAQKDKVHFTRAGYRLIGNLLFEAMQKEFAKPLPAVMETPKAPAKKPARNQRGKDKRRVTIQSKPSSNSNPDSDRFPYIPD
;
A
#
# COMPACT_ATOMS: atom_id res chain seq x y z
N MET A 1 64.17 52.09 -14.67
CA MET A 1 64.82 50.77 -14.56
C MET A 1 64.39 50.21 -13.21
N PHE A 2 63.34 49.40 -13.15
CA PHE A 2 62.95 48.66 -11.93
C PHE A 2 62.83 47.21 -12.30
N ASN A 3 63.79 46.41 -11.81
CA ASN A 3 63.79 44.95 -11.91
C ASN A 3 62.84 44.39 -10.89
N SER A 4 61.79 43.66 -11.36
CA SER A 4 60.92 42.84 -10.54
C SER A 4 61.53 41.44 -10.44
N PRO A 5 61.55 40.76 -9.31
CA PRO A 5 62.07 39.41 -9.17
C PRO A 5 60.96 38.37 -9.54
N VAL A 6 61.41 37.39 -10.31
CA VAL A 6 60.63 36.20 -10.69
C VAL A 6 60.41 35.27 -9.46
N PRO A 7 59.22 34.81 -9.13
CA PRO A 7 59.04 33.88 -8.03
C PRO A 7 59.52 32.46 -8.38
N LYS A 8 60.24 31.84 -7.44
CA LYS A 8 60.73 30.45 -7.52
C LYS A 8 59.59 29.45 -7.39
N PRO A 9 59.63 28.31 -8.07
CA PRO A 9 58.64 27.28 -7.93
C PRO A 9 58.72 26.61 -6.54
N VAL A 10 57.57 26.50 -5.87
CA VAL A 10 57.40 25.75 -4.61
C VAL A 10 57.24 24.28 -4.95
N ILE A 11 58.24 23.49 -4.57
CA ILE A 11 58.20 22.03 -4.66
C ILE A 11 57.41 21.53 -3.45
N ILE A 12 56.20 21.04 -3.67
CA ILE A 12 55.39 20.36 -2.64
C ILE A 12 55.86 18.91 -2.59
N PRO A 13 56.31 18.39 -1.45
CA PRO A 13 56.77 17.01 -1.34
C PRO A 13 55.63 16.02 -1.53
N ALA A 14 55.86 14.99 -2.34
CA ALA A 14 54.92 13.93 -2.74
C ALA A 14 54.29 13.13 -1.59
N VAL A 15 54.68 13.36 -0.36
CA VAL A 15 54.16 12.69 0.86
C VAL A 15 52.78 13.26 1.29
N LEU A 16 52.40 14.48 0.89
CA LEU A 16 51.11 15.07 1.24
C LEU A 16 49.97 14.64 0.30
N MET A 17 50.29 14.07 -0.84
CA MET A 17 49.27 13.60 -1.80
C MET A 17 48.74 12.20 -1.49
N ALA A 18 49.49 11.38 -0.74
CA ALA A 18 49.03 10.06 -0.31
C ALA A 18 48.05 10.09 0.89
N ALA A 19 48.07 11.17 1.69
CA ALA A 19 47.17 11.33 2.83
C ALA A 19 45.78 11.86 2.45
N LEU A 20 45.63 12.53 1.29
CA LEU A 20 44.34 13.02 0.78
C LEU A 20 43.54 11.97 0.00
N LEU A 21 44.18 10.90 -0.48
CA LEU A 21 43.51 9.79 -1.18
C LEU A 21 43.01 8.69 -0.21
N LEU A 22 43.43 8.72 1.06
CA LEU A 22 42.96 7.77 2.09
C LEU A 22 41.78 8.30 2.92
N TRP A 23 41.34 9.56 2.70
CA TRP A 23 40.20 10.14 3.44
C TRP A 23 38.90 10.25 2.62
N ALA A 24 38.92 9.86 1.35
CA ALA A 24 37.72 9.80 0.48
C ALA A 24 36.99 8.45 0.51
N GLY A 25 37.38 7.54 1.39
CA GLY A 25 36.89 6.16 1.44
C GLY A 25 36.21 5.74 2.73
N CYS A 26 35.48 6.61 3.44
CA CYS A 26 34.59 6.15 4.56
C CYS A 26 33.62 7.23 4.99
N CYS A 27 32.75 7.68 4.06
CA CYS A 27 31.45 8.18 4.43
C CYS A 27 30.42 7.14 3.98
N HIS A 28 30.52 5.92 4.51
CA HIS A 28 29.34 5.09 4.68
C HIS A 28 28.55 5.78 5.78
N SER A 29 27.43 6.42 5.39
CA SER A 29 26.38 6.74 6.33
C SER A 29 25.97 5.42 6.96
N GLN A 30 26.42 5.16 8.18
CA GLN A 30 25.86 4.11 9.01
C GLN A 30 24.40 4.49 9.21
N THR A 31 23.49 3.84 8.45
CA THR A 31 22.11 3.71 8.86
C THR A 31 22.14 3.28 10.33
N PRO A 32 21.38 3.93 11.22
CA PRO A 32 21.31 3.50 12.60
C PRO A 32 20.94 2.03 12.60
N ALA A 33 21.78 1.21 13.20
CA ALA A 33 21.50 -0.21 13.38
C ALA A 33 20.13 -0.33 14.06
N PRO A 34 19.28 -1.24 13.59
CA PRO A 34 18.02 -1.50 14.25
C PRO A 34 18.27 -1.85 15.71
N ASP A 35 17.41 -1.33 16.59
CA ASP A 35 17.50 -1.45 18.04
C ASP A 35 17.90 -2.87 18.46
N SER A 36 19.01 -3.03 19.17
CA SER A 36 19.71 -4.28 19.50
C SER A 36 18.95 -5.28 20.41
N LYS A 37 17.61 -5.33 20.31
CA LYS A 37 16.78 -6.42 20.79
C LYS A 37 16.48 -7.47 19.71
N GLU A 38 17.03 -7.31 18.51
CA GLU A 38 16.74 -8.14 17.33
C GLU A 38 17.35 -9.55 17.33
N GLY A 39 18.12 -9.92 18.33
CA GLY A 39 18.67 -11.27 18.44
C GLY A 39 17.88 -12.25 19.30
N LYS A 40 16.76 -11.82 19.94
CA LYS A 40 16.03 -12.72 20.83
C LYS A 40 15.15 -13.67 20.01
N GLN A 41 15.57 -14.91 19.91
CA GLN A 41 14.72 -15.99 19.41
C GLN A 41 13.76 -16.46 20.50
N TYR A 42 12.52 -16.72 20.12
CA TYR A 42 11.49 -17.25 20.98
C TYR A 42 11.25 -18.72 20.64
N PRO A 43 11.45 -19.68 21.59
CA PRO A 43 11.41 -21.12 21.29
C PRO A 43 10.06 -21.63 20.77
N PHE A 44 9.00 -20.83 20.92
CA PHE A 44 7.67 -21.19 20.45
C PHE A 44 7.37 -20.68 19.03
N ILE A 45 8.24 -19.84 18.45
CA ILE A 45 8.14 -19.39 17.06
C ILE A 45 8.86 -20.40 16.17
N ARG A 46 8.16 -20.85 15.13
CA ARG A 46 8.69 -21.82 14.16
C ARG A 46 9.34 -21.06 13.00
N TYR A 47 10.58 -20.62 13.20
CA TYR A 47 11.33 -19.82 12.23
C TYR A 47 11.58 -20.56 10.92
N GLU A 48 11.67 -21.90 10.98
CA GLU A 48 11.80 -22.76 9.81
C GLU A 48 10.58 -22.75 8.90
N ALA A 49 9.40 -22.50 9.46
CA ALA A 49 8.15 -22.35 8.70
C ALA A 49 7.99 -20.93 8.08
N ASN A 50 8.89 -19.98 8.39
CA ASN A 50 8.77 -18.62 7.92
C ASN A 50 9.17 -18.49 6.44
N GLN A 51 8.22 -18.76 5.54
CA GLN A 51 8.35 -18.65 4.09
C GLN A 51 7.00 -18.36 3.43
N LEU A 52 7.02 -17.96 2.15
CA LEU A 52 5.81 -17.86 1.33
C LEU A 52 5.56 -19.22 0.66
N HIS A 53 4.30 -19.67 0.73
CA HIS A 53 3.84 -20.90 0.08
C HIS A 53 3.01 -20.52 -1.15
N TYR A 54 3.49 -20.83 -2.34
CA TYR A 54 2.79 -20.58 -3.60
C TYR A 54 3.32 -21.48 -4.71
N ASP A 55 2.54 -21.62 -5.80
CA ASP A 55 3.00 -22.29 -7.00
C ASP A 55 4.05 -21.43 -7.71
N SER A 56 5.27 -21.94 -7.84
CA SER A 56 6.38 -21.24 -8.51
C SER A 56 6.09 -20.87 -9.97
N THR A 57 5.09 -21.50 -10.60
CA THR A 57 4.62 -21.18 -11.97
C THR A 57 3.61 -20.04 -12.01
N SER A 58 3.18 -19.50 -10.87
CA SER A 58 2.22 -18.41 -10.80
C SER A 58 2.67 -17.18 -11.58
N ALA A 59 1.95 -16.84 -12.65
CA ALA A 59 2.27 -15.71 -13.52
C ALA A 59 2.23 -14.37 -12.77
N SER A 60 1.28 -14.17 -11.86
CA SER A 60 1.13 -12.95 -11.07
C SER A 60 2.30 -12.76 -10.10
N MET A 61 2.66 -13.82 -9.35
CA MET A 61 3.82 -13.79 -8.45
C MET A 61 5.12 -13.55 -9.21
N GLN A 62 5.34 -14.23 -10.34
CA GLN A 62 6.52 -14.02 -11.17
C GLN A 62 6.59 -12.59 -11.74
N LEU A 63 5.44 -12.00 -12.15
CA LEU A 63 5.43 -10.63 -12.64
C LEU A 63 5.78 -9.64 -11.53
N PHE A 64 5.21 -9.82 -10.33
CA PHE A 64 5.53 -9.01 -9.16
C PHE A 64 7.02 -9.09 -8.83
N LEU A 65 7.59 -10.30 -8.75
CA LEU A 65 9.02 -10.49 -8.47
C LEU A 65 9.92 -9.87 -9.55
N ARG A 66 9.55 -9.93 -10.83
CA ARG A 66 10.28 -9.24 -11.91
C ARG A 66 10.24 -7.72 -11.76
N LYS A 67 9.08 -7.13 -11.41
CA LYS A 67 8.97 -5.69 -11.15
C LYS A 67 9.82 -5.29 -9.95
N TRP A 68 9.75 -6.05 -8.88
CA TRP A 68 10.59 -5.86 -7.69
C TRP A 68 12.08 -5.85 -8.06
N HIS A 69 12.53 -6.89 -8.75
CA HIS A 69 13.92 -7.02 -9.18
C HIS A 69 14.36 -5.85 -10.09
N ARG A 70 13.49 -5.42 -11.02
CA ARG A 70 13.79 -4.26 -11.88
C ARG A 70 14.04 -3.00 -11.05
N VAL A 71 13.16 -2.68 -10.09
CA VAL A 71 13.30 -1.48 -9.25
C VAL A 71 14.59 -1.57 -8.43
N THR A 72 14.90 -2.72 -7.84
CA THR A 72 16.10 -2.89 -7.01
C THR A 72 17.40 -2.88 -7.80
N THR A 73 17.41 -3.40 -9.04
CA THR A 73 18.65 -3.50 -9.85
C THR A 73 18.90 -2.26 -10.71
N THR A 74 17.84 -1.60 -11.20
CA THR A 74 17.97 -0.47 -12.12
C THR A 74 17.56 0.88 -11.52
N GLY A 75 16.90 0.90 -10.36
CA GLY A 75 16.30 2.10 -9.80
C GLY A 75 15.13 2.66 -10.65
N GLN A 76 14.57 1.88 -11.58
CA GLN A 76 13.53 2.34 -12.50
C GLN A 76 12.21 1.59 -12.30
N GLY A 77 11.10 2.32 -12.52
CA GLY A 77 9.76 1.81 -12.35
C GLY A 77 9.27 1.90 -10.92
N THR A 78 8.02 1.46 -10.70
CA THR A 78 7.37 1.49 -9.38
C THR A 78 6.77 0.14 -9.06
N VAL A 79 6.67 -0.14 -7.76
CA VAL A 79 5.94 -1.28 -7.22
C VAL A 79 4.90 -0.76 -6.23
N ASN A 80 3.63 -1.02 -6.50
CA ASN A 80 2.52 -0.60 -5.66
C ASN A 80 2.02 -1.78 -4.82
N ILE A 81 2.13 -1.67 -3.50
CA ILE A 81 1.72 -2.71 -2.55
C ILE A 81 0.56 -2.19 -1.71
N ILE A 82 -0.56 -2.90 -1.69
CA ILE A 82 -1.65 -2.66 -0.75
C ILE A 82 -1.59 -3.71 0.36
N HIS A 83 -1.53 -3.28 1.62
CA HIS A 83 -1.74 -4.13 2.78
C HIS A 83 -3.12 -3.83 3.36
N MET A 84 -4.08 -4.70 3.09
CA MET A 84 -5.49 -4.55 3.46
C MET A 84 -5.82 -5.39 4.69
N GLY A 85 -6.52 -4.81 5.67
CA GLY A 85 -6.83 -5.57 6.87
C GLY A 85 -7.86 -4.95 7.80
N GLY A 86 -7.92 -5.53 8.99
CA GLY A 86 -8.70 -5.05 10.11
C GLY A 86 -7.87 -4.21 11.09
N SER A 87 -8.09 -4.43 12.40
CA SER A 87 -7.38 -3.72 13.48
C SER A 87 -5.86 -3.95 13.48
N HIS A 88 -5.37 -5.12 13.08
CA HIS A 88 -3.94 -5.39 12.99
C HIS A 88 -3.23 -4.51 11.97
N VAL A 89 -3.91 -4.14 10.90
CA VAL A 89 -3.38 -3.24 9.87
C VAL A 89 -3.63 -1.78 10.23
N GLN A 90 -4.84 -1.42 10.72
CA GLN A 90 -5.12 -0.04 11.16
C GLN A 90 -4.19 0.44 12.28
N ALA A 91 -3.75 -0.46 13.18
CA ALA A 91 -2.78 -0.12 14.21
C ALA A 91 -1.47 0.47 13.66
N GLY A 92 -1.18 0.21 12.41
CA GLY A 92 -0.05 0.79 11.67
C GLY A 92 1.29 0.11 11.95
N VAL A 93 1.54 -0.42 13.14
CA VAL A 93 2.86 -0.93 13.55
C VAL A 93 3.33 -2.11 12.68
N PHE A 94 2.47 -3.08 12.43
CA PHE A 94 2.79 -4.24 11.56
C PHE A 94 3.09 -3.81 10.12
N PRO A 95 2.19 -3.11 9.40
CA PRO A 95 2.47 -2.69 8.03
C PRO A 95 3.62 -1.68 7.95
N ASN A 96 3.80 -0.80 8.94
CA ASN A 96 4.93 0.12 8.98
C ASN A 96 6.27 -0.62 9.11
N GLN A 97 6.34 -1.68 9.93
CA GLN A 97 7.57 -2.46 10.04
C GLN A 97 7.93 -3.14 8.71
N VAL A 98 6.94 -3.74 8.03
CA VAL A 98 7.16 -4.32 6.68
C VAL A 98 7.64 -3.24 5.71
N ARG A 99 6.97 -2.09 5.66
CA ARG A 99 7.36 -0.96 4.80
C ARG A 99 8.78 -0.47 5.10
N THR A 100 9.09 -0.25 6.37
CA THR A 100 10.43 0.18 6.81
C THR A 100 11.51 -0.79 6.35
N ASN A 101 11.30 -2.08 6.54
CA ASN A 101 12.26 -3.10 6.13
C ASN A 101 12.41 -3.15 4.60
N LEU A 102 11.30 -3.05 3.84
CA LEU A 102 11.33 -2.99 2.38
C LEU A 102 12.13 -1.77 1.89
N LEU A 103 11.85 -0.57 2.41
CA LEU A 103 12.52 0.66 1.99
C LEU A 103 13.99 0.70 2.41
N SER A 104 14.34 0.10 3.56
CA SER A 104 15.73 -0.01 4.03
C SER A 104 16.55 -1.04 3.27
N SER A 105 15.90 -1.99 2.57
CA SER A 105 16.60 -3.07 1.88
C SER A 105 17.38 -2.59 0.65
N HIS A 106 17.02 -1.45 0.06
CA HIS A 106 17.73 -0.87 -1.06
C HIS A 106 17.45 0.65 -1.19
N PRO A 107 18.47 1.50 -1.45
CA PRO A 107 18.31 2.97 -1.47
C PRO A 107 17.38 3.49 -2.56
N SER A 108 17.19 2.77 -3.66
CA SER A 108 16.28 3.17 -4.74
C SER A 108 14.81 2.80 -4.51
N LEU A 109 14.46 2.27 -3.34
CA LEU A 109 13.09 1.83 -3.07
C LEU A 109 12.20 2.90 -2.40
N ILE A 110 12.75 4.08 -2.08
CA ILE A 110 12.00 5.15 -1.43
C ILE A 110 11.08 5.82 -2.46
N GLY A 111 9.86 5.31 -2.56
CA GLY A 111 8.78 5.90 -3.34
C GLY A 111 7.89 6.82 -2.49
N GLY A 112 6.64 6.99 -2.89
CA GLY A 112 5.66 7.74 -2.12
C GLY A 112 5.22 7.04 -0.85
N ARG A 113 4.70 7.81 0.14
CA ARG A 113 4.13 7.25 1.38
C ARG A 113 2.93 6.34 1.06
N GLY A 114 2.21 6.63 0.00
CA GLY A 114 1.00 5.92 -0.37
C GLY A 114 -0.27 6.45 0.30
N MET A 115 -1.31 5.64 0.31
CA MET A 115 -2.62 6.01 0.85
C MET A 115 -2.60 6.10 2.37
N ILE A 116 -3.19 7.15 2.90
CA ILE A 116 -3.44 7.40 4.31
C ILE A 116 -4.91 7.77 4.52
N PHE A 117 -5.35 7.71 5.76
CA PHE A 117 -6.66 8.24 6.17
C PHE A 117 -6.51 9.02 7.49
N PRO A 118 -7.17 10.17 7.65
CA PRO A 118 -7.10 10.97 8.88
C PRO A 118 -8.00 10.38 9.98
N TYR A 119 -7.66 9.19 10.48
CA TYR A 119 -8.49 8.43 11.43
C TYR A 119 -8.90 9.22 12.67
N SER A 120 -7.99 10.00 13.28
CA SER A 120 -8.28 10.75 14.51
C SER A 120 -8.97 12.10 14.27
N ALA A 121 -9.25 12.49 13.02
CA ALA A 121 -10.11 13.65 12.76
C ALA A 121 -11.49 13.47 13.42
N ALA A 122 -11.99 12.23 13.47
CA ALA A 122 -13.16 11.88 14.28
C ALA A 122 -12.70 11.22 15.58
N ALA A 123 -12.97 11.81 16.71
CA ALA A 123 -12.42 11.58 18.05
C ALA A 123 -12.42 10.14 18.64
N LYS A 124 -12.65 9.09 17.85
CA LYS A 124 -12.75 7.70 18.32
C LYS A 124 -11.86 6.69 17.57
N CYS A 125 -11.01 7.17 16.68
CA CYS A 125 -10.10 6.32 15.93
C CYS A 125 -8.65 6.76 16.11
N ASN A 126 -7.73 5.81 16.21
CA ASN A 126 -6.31 6.08 16.32
C ASN A 126 -5.66 6.04 14.94
N ASN A 127 -4.77 7.00 14.65
CA ASN A 127 -3.89 6.93 13.49
C ASN A 127 -2.77 5.91 13.69
N PRO A 128 -2.17 5.41 12.58
CA PRO A 128 -0.81 4.91 12.59
C PRO A 128 0.18 5.91 13.19
N ASP A 129 1.35 5.43 13.61
CA ASP A 129 2.33 6.28 14.33
C ASP A 129 3.16 7.18 13.42
N ASP A 130 3.20 6.88 12.14
CA ASP A 130 4.04 7.59 11.17
C ASP A 130 3.46 8.94 10.71
N TYR A 131 2.25 9.27 11.15
CA TYR A 131 1.67 10.61 10.98
C TYR A 131 0.70 10.94 12.12
N LYS A 132 0.52 12.24 12.35
CA LYS A 132 -0.48 12.78 13.29
C LYS A 132 -1.54 13.55 12.51
N VAL A 133 -2.74 13.57 13.07
CA VAL A 133 -3.88 14.33 12.53
C VAL A 133 -4.45 15.21 13.62
N HIS A 134 -4.75 16.45 13.28
CA HIS A 134 -5.48 17.38 14.13
C HIS A 134 -6.66 17.94 13.34
N CYS A 135 -7.83 17.95 13.96
CA CYS A 135 -9.06 18.56 13.44
C CYS A 135 -9.83 19.15 14.63
N ALA A 136 -10.03 20.46 14.64
CA ALA A 136 -10.74 21.15 15.70
C ALA A 136 -12.26 21.07 15.51
N GLU A 137 -12.71 21.04 14.25
CA GLU A 137 -14.11 21.00 13.89
C GLU A 137 -14.70 19.61 14.07
N LYS A 138 -15.99 19.57 14.38
CA LYS A 138 -16.72 18.30 14.49
C LYS A 138 -17.00 17.73 13.12
N VAL A 139 -16.51 16.52 12.86
CA VAL A 139 -16.80 15.74 11.67
C VAL A 139 -17.57 14.47 11.99
N THR A 140 -18.34 13.98 11.04
CA THR A 140 -19.08 12.69 11.18
C THR A 140 -18.22 11.57 10.62
N LEU A 141 -18.09 10.47 11.40
CA LEU A 141 -17.37 9.27 11.03
C LEU A 141 -18.33 8.23 10.50
N THR A 142 -18.01 7.66 9.32
CA THR A 142 -18.67 6.48 8.75
C THR A 142 -17.66 5.38 8.53
N ARG A 143 -18.03 4.12 8.81
CA ARG A 143 -17.14 2.96 8.71
C ARG A 143 -17.86 1.80 8.04
N ASN A 144 -17.11 0.98 7.32
CA ASN A 144 -17.63 -0.20 6.61
C ASN A 144 -18.19 -1.28 7.56
N VAL A 145 -17.78 -1.29 8.83
CA VAL A 145 -18.33 -2.19 9.87
C VAL A 145 -19.74 -1.82 10.30
N TYR A 146 -20.27 -0.66 9.90
CA TYR A 146 -21.67 -0.32 10.15
C TYR A 146 -22.58 -1.13 9.22
N ALA A 147 -23.77 -1.51 9.70
CA ALA A 147 -24.71 -2.30 8.92
C ALA A 147 -25.09 -1.58 7.61
N SER A 148 -25.38 -0.28 7.71
CA SER A 148 -25.68 0.59 6.57
C SER A 148 -24.82 1.86 6.70
N PRO A 149 -23.69 1.97 5.99
CA PRO A 149 -22.90 3.19 5.96
C PRO A 149 -23.73 4.35 5.41
N GLU A 150 -23.77 5.47 6.14
CA GLU A 150 -24.56 6.66 5.75
C GLU A 150 -24.01 7.36 4.50
N TYR A 151 -22.67 7.28 4.32
CA TYR A 151 -21.98 7.93 3.22
C TYR A 151 -21.20 6.90 2.39
N PRO A 152 -20.94 7.21 1.11
CA PRO A 152 -20.08 6.37 0.28
C PRO A 152 -18.71 6.13 0.92
N LEU A 153 -18.22 4.91 0.83
CA LEU A 153 -16.91 4.50 1.30
C LEU A 153 -16.04 4.11 0.12
N GLY A 154 -14.80 4.60 0.11
CA GLY A 154 -13.74 4.16 -0.80
C GLY A 154 -12.97 2.96 -0.25
N LEU A 155 -11.81 2.69 -0.84
CA LEU A 155 -10.91 1.59 -0.48
C LEU A 155 -10.46 1.62 0.98
N CYS A 156 -10.35 2.82 1.59
CA CYS A 156 -10.02 2.92 3.01
C CYS A 156 -11.07 2.31 3.95
N GLY A 157 -12.29 2.04 3.46
CA GLY A 157 -13.38 1.46 4.25
C GLY A 157 -13.89 2.39 5.37
N ILE A 158 -13.52 3.65 5.32
CA ILE A 158 -13.85 4.68 6.31
C ILE A 158 -13.95 6.04 5.63
N ALA A 159 -14.82 6.91 6.14
CA ALA A 159 -14.99 8.27 5.65
C ALA A 159 -15.20 9.26 6.81
N VAL A 160 -14.77 10.49 6.63
CA VAL A 160 -15.13 11.62 7.49
C VAL A 160 -15.86 12.66 6.68
N THR A 161 -16.99 13.14 7.21
CA THR A 161 -17.84 14.14 6.57
C THR A 161 -17.81 15.44 7.36
N ALA A 162 -17.29 16.50 6.73
CA ALA A 162 -17.42 17.87 7.18
C ALA A 162 -18.80 18.42 6.75
N ARG A 163 -19.42 19.22 7.60
CA ARG A 163 -20.77 19.74 7.37
C ARG A 163 -20.91 21.15 7.92
N ASP A 164 -21.57 22.01 7.15
CA ASP A 164 -22.10 23.33 7.56
C ASP A 164 -21.05 24.38 7.94
N VAL A 165 -19.80 24.02 8.15
CA VAL A 165 -18.71 24.92 8.55
C VAL A 165 -17.42 24.62 7.81
N PRO A 166 -16.58 25.62 7.54
CA PRO A 166 -15.24 25.39 7.04
C PRO A 166 -14.47 24.49 8.01
N THR A 167 -13.86 23.43 7.49
CA THR A 167 -13.16 22.42 8.27
C THR A 167 -11.71 22.31 7.82
N ARG A 168 -10.77 22.29 8.77
CA ARG A 168 -9.34 22.04 8.52
C ARG A 168 -8.91 20.74 9.16
N ILE A 169 -8.30 19.86 8.37
CA ILE A 169 -7.73 18.60 8.83
C ILE A 169 -6.22 18.66 8.58
N GLN A 170 -5.46 18.87 9.65
CA GLN A 170 -4.01 18.89 9.58
C GLN A 170 -3.45 17.49 9.53
N ILE A 171 -2.52 17.26 8.61
CA ILE A 171 -1.72 16.04 8.50
C ILE A 171 -0.26 16.42 8.75
N LEU A 172 0.36 15.76 9.72
CA LEU A 172 1.77 15.95 10.06
C LEU A 172 2.48 14.60 9.96
N ASN A 173 3.41 14.47 9.00
CA ASN A 173 4.29 13.31 8.92
C ASN A 173 5.21 13.27 10.15
N THR A 174 5.27 12.14 10.82
CA THR A 174 6.14 11.90 11.98
C THR A 174 7.18 10.81 11.72
N GLU A 175 7.21 10.25 10.51
CA GLU A 175 8.23 9.30 10.09
C GLU A 175 9.60 10.01 10.03
N LYS A 176 10.60 9.42 10.68
CA LYS A 176 11.95 9.96 10.75
C LYS A 176 12.96 9.16 9.94
N GLY A 177 12.60 7.95 9.53
CA GLY A 177 13.49 7.03 8.83
C GLY A 177 13.61 7.30 7.34
N PHE A 178 12.57 7.91 6.73
CA PHE A 178 12.47 8.11 5.28
C PHE A 178 11.92 9.50 4.95
N ASP A 179 12.60 10.19 4.03
CA ASP A 179 12.09 11.39 3.40
C ASP A 179 11.25 11.00 2.17
N TYR A 180 9.94 10.96 2.33
CA TYR A 180 9.03 10.67 1.21
C TYR A 180 8.91 11.82 0.21
N ARG A 181 9.43 13.03 0.53
CA ARG A 181 9.43 14.20 -0.34
C ARG A 181 8.07 14.42 -1.02
N THR A 182 7.00 14.42 -0.23
CA THR A 182 5.62 14.51 -0.75
C THR A 182 5.42 15.77 -1.57
N THR A 183 5.30 15.62 -2.88
CA THR A 183 5.04 16.70 -3.84
C THR A 183 3.74 16.48 -4.63
N HIS A 184 3.12 15.32 -4.44
CA HIS A 184 1.91 14.92 -5.13
C HIS A 184 0.90 14.40 -4.12
N ILE A 185 -0.24 15.08 -4.00
CA ILE A 185 -1.30 14.74 -3.07
C ILE A 185 -2.58 14.54 -3.88
N VAL A 186 -3.27 13.41 -3.62
CA VAL A 186 -4.60 13.17 -4.18
C VAL A 186 -5.59 13.05 -3.04
N ILE A 187 -6.57 13.94 -2.99
CA ILE A 187 -7.70 13.85 -2.08
C ILE A 187 -8.82 13.10 -2.79
N LEU A 188 -9.33 12.06 -2.14
CA LEU A 188 -10.47 11.27 -2.56
C LEU A 188 -11.69 11.71 -1.74
N GLY A 189 -12.76 12.11 -2.40
CA GLY A 189 -13.96 12.56 -1.69
C GLY A 189 -14.96 13.23 -2.56
N GLN A 190 -16.16 13.40 -2.06
CA GLN A 190 -17.27 13.98 -2.80
C GLN A 190 -18.07 14.97 -1.96
N SER A 191 -18.71 15.89 -2.64
CA SER A 191 -19.51 16.97 -2.07
C SER A 191 -20.94 16.90 -2.58
N ASN A 192 -21.89 17.36 -1.77
CA ASN A 192 -23.29 17.52 -2.20
C ASN A 192 -23.52 18.74 -3.10
N GLN A 193 -22.63 19.74 -3.10
CA GLN A 193 -22.78 21.02 -3.82
C GLN A 193 -21.50 21.50 -4.50
N GLY A 194 -20.68 20.57 -5.03
CA GLY A 194 -19.51 20.93 -5.84
C GLY A 194 -18.39 21.63 -5.08
N ILE A 195 -18.27 21.43 -3.76
CA ILE A 195 -17.17 21.98 -2.97
C ILE A 195 -15.84 21.41 -3.47
N VAL A 196 -14.88 22.28 -3.70
CA VAL A 196 -13.52 21.96 -4.09
C VAL A 196 -12.62 22.10 -2.85
N PRO A 197 -11.96 21.03 -2.39
CA PRO A 197 -10.99 21.12 -1.30
C PRO A 197 -9.74 21.89 -1.75
N ALA A 198 -9.02 22.47 -0.79
CA ALA A 198 -7.69 23.02 -0.99
C ALA A 198 -6.68 22.33 -0.08
N ILE A 199 -5.40 22.45 -0.41
CA ILE A 199 -4.28 22.12 0.48
C ILE A 199 -3.65 23.40 0.98
N SER A 200 -3.49 23.52 2.30
CA SER A 200 -2.78 24.64 2.91
C SER A 200 -1.43 24.20 3.44
N TYR A 201 -0.37 24.88 3.02
CA TYR A 201 0.98 24.69 3.55
C TYR A 201 1.74 26.01 3.47
N GLU A 202 2.67 26.24 4.40
CA GLU A 202 3.42 27.50 4.53
C GLU A 202 2.53 28.75 4.53
N GLY A 203 1.34 28.63 5.15
CA GLY A 203 0.37 29.75 5.26
C GLY A 203 -0.37 30.10 3.96
N ARG A 204 -0.33 29.26 2.93
CA ARG A 204 -0.98 29.47 1.64
C ARG A 204 -1.93 28.35 1.29
N ASP A 205 -3.14 28.70 0.90
CA ASP A 205 -4.12 27.75 0.36
C ASP A 205 -3.86 27.59 -1.15
N VAL A 206 -3.67 26.33 -1.57
CA VAL A 206 -3.40 25.94 -2.96
C VAL A 206 -4.59 25.15 -3.48
N PRO A 207 -5.21 25.58 -4.59
CA PRO A 207 -6.28 24.83 -5.22
C PRO A 207 -5.73 23.57 -5.92
N PRO A 208 -6.60 22.59 -6.26
CA PRO A 208 -6.19 21.44 -7.05
C PRO A 208 -5.57 21.85 -8.39
N SER A 209 -4.51 21.20 -8.79
CA SER A 209 -3.92 21.32 -10.13
C SER A 209 -4.82 20.66 -11.19
N TYR A 210 -5.61 19.67 -10.78
CA TYR A 210 -6.53 18.94 -11.63
C TYR A 210 -7.67 18.33 -10.78
N ILE A 211 -8.88 18.28 -11.36
CA ILE A 211 -10.06 17.68 -10.74
C ILE A 211 -10.62 16.63 -11.71
N ASP A 212 -10.70 15.39 -11.24
CA ASP A 212 -11.44 14.33 -11.92
C ASP A 212 -12.80 14.15 -11.24
N THR A 213 -13.82 14.72 -11.83
CA THR A 213 -15.18 14.67 -11.29
C THR A 213 -15.82 13.29 -11.42
N ALA A 214 -15.41 12.48 -12.39
CA ALA A 214 -15.94 11.15 -12.62
C ALA A 214 -15.49 10.16 -11.51
N THR A 215 -14.29 10.34 -10.99
CA THR A 215 -13.72 9.48 -9.93
C THR A 215 -13.56 10.19 -8.59
N HIS A 216 -14.09 11.41 -8.46
CA HIS A 216 -14.06 12.23 -7.23
C HIS A 216 -12.64 12.44 -6.68
N ARG A 217 -11.69 12.80 -7.57
CA ARG A 217 -10.28 13.03 -7.23
C ARG A 217 -9.91 14.50 -7.39
N PHE A 218 -9.21 15.01 -6.39
CA PHE A 218 -8.63 16.34 -6.38
C PHE A 218 -7.12 16.20 -6.28
N VAL A 219 -6.42 16.55 -7.35
CA VAL A 219 -4.98 16.31 -7.51
C VAL A 219 -4.20 17.60 -7.28
N PHE A 220 -3.21 17.56 -6.41
CA PHE A 220 -2.33 18.67 -6.06
C PHE A 220 -0.89 18.33 -6.42
N ASN A 221 -0.28 19.15 -7.27
CA ASN A 221 1.13 19.08 -7.60
C ASN A 221 1.84 20.24 -6.93
N LEU A 222 2.61 19.94 -5.89
CA LEU A 222 3.30 20.95 -5.10
C LEU A 222 4.67 21.25 -5.69
N ARG A 223 5.09 22.51 -5.62
CA ARG A 223 6.41 22.96 -6.11
C ARG A 223 7.55 22.52 -5.20
N GLN A 224 7.27 22.42 -3.90
CA GLN A 224 8.22 22.00 -2.85
C GLN A 224 7.67 20.78 -2.11
N PRO A 225 8.52 19.89 -1.65
CA PRO A 225 8.10 18.79 -0.78
C PRO A 225 7.53 19.30 0.53
N VAL A 226 6.50 18.63 1.04
CA VAL A 226 5.88 18.96 2.33
C VAL A 226 5.84 17.76 3.25
N ASP A 227 6.08 18.01 4.54
CA ASP A 227 5.93 17.04 5.64
C ASP A 227 4.64 17.29 6.43
N SER A 228 4.09 18.51 6.33
CA SER A 228 2.86 18.92 6.99
C SER A 228 2.01 19.76 6.05
N PHE A 229 0.73 19.52 6.07
CA PHE A 229 -0.25 20.31 5.32
C PHE A 229 -1.63 20.17 5.96
N ASP A 230 -2.50 21.14 5.68
CA ASP A 230 -3.91 21.07 6.04
C ASP A 230 -4.74 20.74 4.81
N ILE A 231 -5.70 19.83 4.94
CA ILE A 231 -6.80 19.69 4.01
C ILE A 231 -7.86 20.71 4.40
N VAL A 232 -8.17 21.64 3.51
CA VAL A 232 -9.14 22.68 3.72
C VAL A 232 -10.43 22.34 2.98
N LEU A 233 -11.51 22.16 3.73
CA LEU A 233 -12.85 21.87 3.23
C LEU A 233 -13.74 23.09 3.47
N PRO A 234 -13.98 23.96 2.48
CA PRO A 234 -14.65 25.26 2.67
C PRO A 234 -16.19 25.11 2.70
N CYS A 235 -16.70 24.19 3.52
CA CYS A 235 -18.13 23.95 3.66
C CYS A 235 -18.83 25.15 4.30
N GLN A 236 -20.00 25.51 3.77
CA GLN A 236 -20.92 26.48 4.33
C GLN A 236 -22.21 25.79 4.76
N LYS A 237 -23.14 26.52 5.39
CA LYS A 237 -24.44 25.99 5.83
C LYS A 237 -25.17 25.24 4.70
N GLY A 238 -25.59 24.03 4.96
CA GLY A 238 -26.23 23.11 3.99
C GLY A 238 -25.25 22.35 3.11
N GLN A 239 -23.96 22.61 3.20
CA GLN A 239 -22.93 21.97 2.40
C GLN A 239 -22.23 20.85 3.17
N THR A 240 -21.84 19.81 2.43
CA THR A 240 -21.07 18.68 2.96
C THR A 240 -19.94 18.29 2.03
N PHE A 241 -18.82 17.86 2.62
CA PHE A 241 -17.74 17.16 1.90
C PHE A 241 -17.39 15.89 2.65
N THR A 242 -17.47 14.76 1.97
CA THR A 242 -17.10 13.44 2.50
C THR A 242 -15.74 13.04 1.96
N LEU A 243 -14.73 13.03 2.84
CA LEU A 243 -13.37 12.60 2.55
C LEU A 243 -13.28 11.07 2.73
N THR A 244 -12.83 10.34 1.70
CA THR A 244 -12.71 8.88 1.69
C THR A 244 -11.27 8.38 1.68
N GLY A 245 -10.29 9.24 1.42
CA GLY A 245 -8.87 8.89 1.45
C GLY A 245 -7.97 10.02 1.00
N VAL A 246 -6.69 9.87 1.29
CA VAL A 246 -5.62 10.79 0.84
C VAL A 246 -4.44 9.94 0.36
N CYS A 247 -3.96 10.18 -0.85
CA CYS A 247 -2.79 9.50 -1.38
C CYS A 247 -1.60 10.46 -1.46
N LEU A 248 -0.47 10.08 -0.87
CA LEU A 248 0.75 10.87 -0.79
C LEU A 248 1.83 10.27 -1.68
N GLY A 249 2.35 11.04 -2.63
CA GLY A 249 3.36 10.62 -3.58
C GLY A 249 4.41 11.69 -3.85
N ASN A 250 5.46 11.31 -4.58
CA ASN A 250 6.53 12.21 -4.99
C ASN A 250 6.93 12.04 -6.46
N ARG A 251 6.27 11.15 -7.18
CA ARG A 251 6.56 10.79 -8.58
C ARG A 251 7.95 10.19 -8.82
N SER A 252 8.62 9.74 -7.78
CA SER A 252 9.89 9.05 -7.91
C SER A 252 9.70 7.54 -8.15
N PRO A 253 10.62 6.86 -8.83
CA PRO A 253 10.66 5.40 -8.82
C PRO A 253 10.75 4.85 -7.39
N GLY A 254 10.37 3.58 -7.22
CA GLY A 254 10.46 2.93 -5.91
C GLY A 254 9.20 2.19 -5.53
N ILE A 255 8.96 2.05 -4.22
CA ILE A 255 7.79 1.37 -3.67
C ILE A 255 6.81 2.39 -3.13
N SER A 256 5.53 2.23 -3.47
CA SER A 256 4.42 2.84 -2.74
C SER A 256 3.72 1.76 -1.91
N TYR A 257 3.66 1.96 -0.60
CA TYR A 257 3.08 0.96 0.31
C TYR A 257 1.84 1.54 1.01
N HIS A 258 0.67 1.08 0.57
CA HIS A 258 -0.64 1.54 1.01
C HIS A 258 -1.14 0.66 2.16
N SER A 259 -1.20 1.21 3.37
CA SER A 259 -1.71 0.51 4.55
C SER A 259 -3.18 0.89 4.78
N ILE A 260 -4.07 -0.06 4.59
CA ILE A 260 -5.52 0.13 4.61
C ILE A 260 -6.13 -0.81 5.63
N GLY A 261 -6.71 -0.27 6.70
CA GLY A 261 -7.30 -1.08 7.75
C GLY A 261 -8.44 -0.39 8.47
N VAL A 262 -9.44 -1.17 8.89
CA VAL A 262 -10.57 -0.70 9.70
C VAL A 262 -10.77 -1.60 10.90
N ASN A 263 -10.68 -1.04 12.11
CA ASN A 263 -10.89 -1.79 13.36
C ASN A 263 -12.23 -2.51 13.36
N GLY A 264 -12.20 -3.82 13.58
CA GLY A 264 -13.39 -4.67 13.63
C GLY A 264 -13.86 -5.15 12.25
N ALA A 265 -13.25 -4.73 11.13
CA ALA A 265 -13.69 -5.16 9.82
C ALA A 265 -13.47 -6.66 9.59
N ALA A 266 -14.49 -7.30 9.04
CA ALA A 266 -14.47 -8.60 8.42
C ALA A 266 -14.35 -8.45 6.88
N VAL A 267 -14.06 -9.54 6.18
CA VAL A 267 -13.91 -9.51 4.71
C VAL A 267 -15.13 -8.93 4.00
N PRO A 268 -16.39 -9.33 4.32
CA PRO A 268 -17.57 -8.79 3.66
C PRO A 268 -17.80 -7.30 3.88
N ASP A 269 -17.18 -6.69 4.91
CA ASP A 269 -17.31 -5.26 5.15
C ASP A 269 -16.68 -4.43 4.02
N TYR A 270 -15.63 -4.93 3.40
CA TYR A 270 -15.02 -4.28 2.24
C TYR A 270 -15.84 -4.41 0.95
N LEU A 271 -16.76 -5.38 0.87
CA LEU A 271 -17.69 -5.50 -0.26
C LEU A 271 -18.77 -4.40 -0.26
N LYS A 272 -18.94 -3.67 0.85
CA LYS A 272 -19.81 -2.48 0.95
C LYS A 272 -19.15 -1.21 0.38
N CYS A 273 -17.88 -1.29 -0.02
CA CYS A 273 -17.07 -0.14 -0.44
C CYS A 273 -16.97 -0.08 -1.97
N SER A 274 -16.92 1.13 -2.53
CA SER A 274 -16.61 1.38 -3.93
C SER A 274 -15.09 1.27 -4.15
N LEU A 275 -14.58 0.06 -4.38
CA LEU A 275 -13.14 -0.20 -4.46
C LEU A 275 -12.53 0.18 -5.81
N SER A 276 -13.30 0.06 -6.90
CA SER A 276 -12.77 0.04 -8.28
C SER A 276 -12.00 1.31 -8.65
N ASP A 277 -12.53 2.49 -8.32
CA ASP A 277 -11.89 3.74 -8.74
C ASP A 277 -10.60 4.02 -7.96
N ASP A 278 -10.59 3.71 -6.67
CA ASP A 278 -9.36 3.83 -5.87
C ASP A 278 -8.32 2.80 -6.31
N LEU A 279 -8.73 1.60 -6.67
CA LEU A 279 -7.84 0.57 -7.24
C LEU A 279 -7.25 0.99 -8.59
N LYS A 280 -8.03 1.67 -9.45
CA LYS A 280 -7.53 2.26 -10.70
C LYS A 280 -6.48 3.35 -10.44
N LEU A 281 -6.63 4.12 -9.36
CA LEU A 281 -5.63 5.10 -8.93
C LEU A 281 -4.35 4.42 -8.48
N LEU A 282 -4.45 3.40 -7.62
CA LEU A 282 -3.31 2.76 -6.98
C LEU A 282 -2.63 1.70 -7.85
N ARG A 283 -3.38 1.04 -8.75
CA ARG A 283 -2.90 -0.02 -9.66
C ARG A 283 -1.96 -1.02 -8.96
N PRO A 284 -2.45 -1.74 -7.94
CA PRO A 284 -1.58 -2.57 -7.10
C PRO A 284 -0.92 -3.70 -7.88
N ASP A 285 0.37 -3.89 -7.66
CA ASP A 285 1.14 -5.03 -8.14
C ASP A 285 1.03 -6.22 -7.19
N LEU A 286 0.87 -5.91 -5.90
CA LEU A 286 0.68 -6.88 -4.84
C LEU A 286 -0.39 -6.39 -3.86
N VAL A 287 -1.28 -7.29 -3.46
CA VAL A 287 -2.15 -7.08 -2.29
C VAL A 287 -1.83 -8.12 -1.22
N ILE A 288 -1.50 -7.63 -0.01
CA ILE A 288 -1.31 -8.44 1.19
C ILE A 288 -2.61 -8.37 1.99
N PHE A 289 -3.27 -9.49 2.18
CA PHE A 289 -4.49 -9.59 2.95
C PHE A 289 -4.20 -9.99 4.40
N GLY A 290 -4.24 -9.02 5.33
CA GLY A 290 -4.15 -9.21 6.77
C GLY A 290 -5.51 -9.06 7.45
N ILE A 291 -6.55 -9.72 6.91
CA ILE A 291 -7.94 -9.65 7.37
C ILE A 291 -8.49 -11.07 7.58
N GLY A 292 -9.56 -11.23 8.35
CA GLY A 292 -10.23 -12.53 8.55
C GLY A 292 -10.36 -12.94 10.01
N ILE A 293 -9.63 -12.27 10.94
CA ILE A 293 -9.70 -12.59 12.37
C ILE A 293 -11.12 -12.33 12.94
N ASN A 294 -11.80 -11.30 12.44
CA ASN A 294 -13.17 -10.96 12.87
C ASN A 294 -14.21 -11.91 12.27
N ASP A 295 -13.99 -12.38 11.03
CA ASP A 295 -14.82 -13.41 10.39
C ASP A 295 -14.79 -14.69 11.22
N ALA A 296 -13.61 -15.13 11.63
CA ALA A 296 -13.39 -16.34 12.38
C ALA A 296 -13.71 -16.21 13.89
N ALA A 297 -14.06 -15.03 14.41
CA ALA A 297 -14.31 -14.81 15.82
C ALA A 297 -15.64 -15.42 16.31
N GLY A 298 -16.63 -15.59 15.43
CA GLY A 298 -17.95 -16.12 15.74
C GLY A 298 -17.94 -17.60 16.09
N LYS A 299 -19.06 -18.10 16.66
CA LYS A 299 -19.27 -19.53 16.86
C LYS A 299 -19.57 -20.23 15.54
N ASP A 300 -20.35 -19.58 14.68
CA ASP A 300 -20.88 -20.08 13.42
C ASP A 300 -20.01 -19.54 12.26
N PHE A 301 -18.75 -19.97 12.21
CA PHE A 301 -17.81 -19.57 11.15
C PHE A 301 -18.09 -20.38 9.88
N ASP A 302 -18.61 -19.69 8.86
CA ASP A 302 -18.85 -20.27 7.54
C ASP A 302 -17.63 -20.11 6.62
N THR A 303 -16.90 -21.21 6.43
CA THR A 303 -15.70 -21.24 5.58
C THR A 303 -16.01 -21.04 4.09
N VAL A 304 -17.22 -21.38 3.64
CA VAL A 304 -17.66 -21.21 2.23
C VAL A 304 -17.94 -19.74 1.97
N ALA A 305 -18.73 -19.10 2.83
CA ALA A 305 -18.98 -17.66 2.75
C ALA A 305 -17.68 -16.85 2.88
N PHE A 306 -16.80 -17.20 3.82
CA PHE A 306 -15.51 -16.58 4.00
C PHE A 306 -14.66 -16.62 2.73
N LYS A 307 -14.53 -17.81 2.11
CA LYS A 307 -13.82 -17.97 0.83
C LYS A 307 -14.43 -17.12 -0.28
N ASN A 308 -15.74 -17.17 -0.44
CA ASN A 308 -16.45 -16.48 -1.53
C ASN A 308 -16.34 -14.96 -1.39
N ASN A 309 -16.40 -14.41 -0.19
CA ASN A 309 -16.19 -13.00 0.07
C ASN A 309 -14.77 -12.54 -0.32
N TYR A 310 -13.75 -13.34 -0.02
CA TYR A 310 -12.38 -13.06 -0.48
C TYR A 310 -12.26 -13.08 -2.00
N LEU A 311 -12.85 -14.09 -2.66
CA LEU A 311 -12.81 -14.20 -4.12
C LEU A 311 -13.45 -12.97 -4.78
N ALA A 312 -14.58 -12.48 -4.25
CA ALA A 312 -15.24 -11.28 -4.78
C ALA A 312 -14.33 -10.03 -4.69
N ILE A 313 -13.54 -9.88 -3.61
CA ILE A 313 -12.55 -8.79 -3.51
C ILE A 313 -11.40 -9.02 -4.52
N CYS A 314 -10.88 -10.25 -4.62
CA CYS A 314 -9.83 -10.59 -5.57
C CYS A 314 -10.25 -10.32 -7.01
N ASP A 315 -11.50 -10.66 -7.39
CA ASP A 315 -12.06 -10.40 -8.71
C ASP A 315 -12.16 -8.90 -8.99
N THR A 316 -12.59 -8.12 -7.99
CA THR A 316 -12.63 -6.65 -8.10
C THR A 316 -11.23 -6.08 -8.34
N ILE A 317 -10.21 -6.54 -7.61
CA ILE A 317 -8.82 -6.10 -7.80
C ILE A 317 -8.33 -6.50 -9.20
N ARG A 318 -8.58 -7.72 -9.63
CA ARG A 318 -8.17 -8.22 -10.94
C ARG A 318 -8.93 -7.62 -12.12
N SER A 319 -10.11 -7.09 -11.90
CA SER A 319 -10.79 -6.30 -12.93
C SER A 319 -10.00 -5.04 -13.31
N VAL A 320 -9.16 -4.52 -12.40
CA VAL A 320 -8.30 -3.35 -12.62
C VAL A 320 -6.88 -3.77 -13.02
N ASN A 321 -6.31 -4.77 -12.35
CA ASN A 321 -5.01 -5.35 -12.70
C ASN A 321 -5.11 -6.89 -12.74
N PRO A 322 -5.29 -7.51 -13.91
CA PRO A 322 -5.49 -8.96 -14.05
C PRO A 322 -4.35 -9.82 -13.51
N LEU A 323 -3.14 -9.26 -13.45
CA LEU A 323 -1.94 -9.94 -12.94
C LEU A 323 -1.49 -9.43 -11.57
N CYS A 324 -2.40 -8.80 -10.80
CA CYS A 324 -2.11 -8.46 -9.41
C CYS A 324 -1.81 -9.72 -8.60
N ALA A 325 -0.66 -9.73 -7.92
CA ALA A 325 -0.27 -10.80 -7.02
C ALA A 325 -1.01 -10.68 -5.67
N PHE A 326 -1.21 -11.80 -5.01
CA PHE A 326 -1.84 -11.84 -3.68
C PHE A 326 -0.96 -12.58 -2.68
N ILE A 327 -0.88 -12.06 -1.45
CA ILE A 327 -0.39 -12.78 -0.27
C ILE A 327 -1.53 -12.83 0.75
N PHE A 328 -1.98 -14.02 1.08
CA PHE A 328 -2.95 -14.26 2.14
C PHE A 328 -2.19 -14.53 3.44
N VAL A 329 -2.32 -13.62 4.40
CA VAL A 329 -1.80 -13.81 5.76
C VAL A 329 -2.82 -14.61 6.55
N THR A 330 -2.46 -15.79 7.04
CA THR A 330 -3.38 -16.58 7.87
C THR A 330 -3.65 -15.85 9.19
N ASN A 331 -4.85 -16.03 9.74
CA ASN A 331 -5.17 -15.44 11.04
C ASN A 331 -4.17 -15.92 12.11
N ASN A 332 -3.80 -15.03 13.03
CA ASN A 332 -3.09 -15.46 14.22
C ASN A 332 -3.98 -16.35 15.10
N ASP A 333 -3.35 -17.17 15.97
CA ASP A 333 -4.06 -17.80 17.07
C ASP A 333 -4.76 -16.73 17.91
N SER A 334 -5.94 -17.03 18.38
CA SER A 334 -6.75 -16.06 19.13
C SER A 334 -7.66 -16.74 20.13
N TYR A 335 -8.20 -15.92 21.04
CA TYR A 335 -9.12 -16.37 22.07
C TYR A 335 -10.43 -15.59 22.01
N ARG A 336 -11.52 -16.25 22.28
CA ARG A 336 -12.85 -15.63 22.42
C ARG A 336 -13.14 -15.34 23.88
N LYS A 337 -13.65 -14.15 24.15
CA LYS A 337 -14.13 -13.79 25.47
C LYS A 337 -15.44 -14.53 25.77
N THR A 338 -15.46 -15.33 26.84
CA THR A 338 -16.61 -16.13 27.26
C THR A 338 -17.27 -15.63 28.53
N GLY A 339 -16.70 -14.60 29.18
CA GLY A 339 -17.22 -13.97 30.37
C GLY A 339 -16.26 -12.91 30.94
N ARG A 340 -16.56 -12.37 32.13
CA ARG A 340 -15.67 -11.41 32.79
C ARG A 340 -14.33 -12.09 33.08
N ARG A 341 -13.24 -11.66 32.39
CA ARG A 341 -11.87 -12.20 32.50
C ARG A 341 -11.74 -13.70 32.13
N ARG A 342 -12.72 -14.28 31.42
CA ARG A 342 -12.65 -15.65 30.91
C ARG A 342 -12.51 -15.64 29.39
N TYR A 343 -11.60 -16.48 28.91
CA TYR A 343 -11.29 -16.63 27.50
C TYR A 343 -11.21 -18.11 27.15
N ALA A 344 -11.71 -18.47 25.97
CA ALA A 344 -11.58 -19.80 25.38
C ALA A 344 -10.83 -19.72 24.08
N VAL A 345 -10.07 -20.73 23.76
CA VAL A 345 -9.35 -20.85 22.48
C VAL A 345 -10.34 -20.74 21.31
N ASN A 346 -9.97 -19.99 20.29
CA ASN A 346 -10.75 -19.91 19.07
C ASN A 346 -10.35 -21.02 18.11
N ASN A 347 -11.14 -22.09 18.02
CA ASN A 347 -10.86 -23.24 17.17
C ASN A 347 -11.12 -23.00 15.68
N ASN A 348 -11.61 -21.79 15.29
CA ASN A 348 -11.79 -21.45 13.88
C ASN A 348 -10.49 -21.02 13.18
N GLY A 349 -9.41 -20.76 13.94
CA GLY A 349 -8.11 -20.42 13.37
C GLY A 349 -7.60 -21.43 12.34
N PRO A 350 -7.53 -22.73 12.67
CA PRO A 350 -7.14 -23.77 11.70
C PRO A 350 -8.04 -23.83 10.46
N LEU A 351 -9.36 -23.62 10.61
CA LEU A 351 -10.29 -23.63 9.48
C LEU A 351 -10.07 -22.43 8.56
N ALA A 352 -9.89 -21.23 9.13
CA ALA A 352 -9.56 -20.03 8.35
C ALA A 352 -8.20 -20.16 7.64
N ARG A 353 -7.20 -20.78 8.29
CA ARG A 353 -5.90 -21.11 7.69
C ARG A 353 -6.05 -21.97 6.44
N GLU A 354 -6.84 -23.04 6.51
CA GLU A 354 -7.10 -23.92 5.36
C GLU A 354 -7.76 -23.17 4.20
N VAL A 355 -8.69 -22.26 4.49
CA VAL A 355 -9.30 -21.40 3.45
C VAL A 355 -8.26 -20.51 2.78
N CYS A 356 -7.29 -19.95 3.51
CA CYS A 356 -6.22 -19.14 2.90
C CYS A 356 -5.39 -19.94 1.89
N TYR A 357 -5.06 -21.20 2.18
CA TYR A 357 -4.37 -22.08 1.22
C TYR A 357 -5.23 -22.34 -0.03
N ARG A 358 -6.51 -22.65 0.14
CA ARG A 358 -7.43 -22.82 -1.01
C ARG A 358 -7.57 -21.54 -1.85
N LEU A 359 -7.57 -20.36 -1.21
CA LEU A 359 -7.57 -19.08 -1.91
C LEU A 359 -6.31 -18.89 -2.74
N ALA A 360 -5.15 -19.24 -2.19
CA ALA A 360 -3.89 -19.18 -2.92
C ALA A 360 -3.90 -20.11 -4.14
N ASP A 361 -4.37 -21.34 -3.99
CA ASP A 361 -4.49 -22.31 -5.10
C ASP A 361 -5.42 -21.78 -6.21
N ILE A 362 -6.61 -21.25 -5.85
CA ILE A 362 -7.59 -20.74 -6.83
C ILE A 362 -7.06 -19.50 -7.55
N THR A 363 -6.40 -18.61 -6.82
CA THR A 363 -5.97 -17.32 -7.35
C THR A 363 -4.54 -17.32 -7.91
N GLY A 364 -3.77 -18.39 -7.71
CA GLY A 364 -2.32 -18.39 -7.96
C GLY A 364 -1.58 -17.40 -7.05
N GLY A 365 -2.11 -17.10 -5.88
CA GLY A 365 -1.49 -16.26 -4.87
C GLY A 365 -0.53 -17.03 -3.98
N ALA A 366 -0.01 -16.36 -2.96
CA ALA A 366 0.83 -16.96 -1.92
C ALA A 366 0.12 -16.96 -0.56
N VAL A 367 0.49 -17.89 0.31
CA VAL A 367 0.16 -17.87 1.74
C VAL A 367 1.40 -17.54 2.54
N TRP A 368 1.28 -16.57 3.46
CA TRP A 368 2.18 -16.44 4.58
C TRP A 368 1.50 -16.98 5.84
N ASP A 369 1.97 -18.12 6.32
CA ASP A 369 1.28 -18.88 7.35
C ASP A 369 1.63 -18.39 8.76
N GLN A 370 1.14 -17.21 9.12
CA GLN A 370 1.34 -16.60 10.43
C GLN A 370 0.88 -17.54 11.57
N PHE A 371 -0.20 -18.29 11.38
CA PHE A 371 -0.71 -19.21 12.39
C PHE A 371 0.32 -20.28 12.74
N GLU A 372 0.94 -20.90 11.74
CA GLU A 372 1.98 -21.91 11.94
C GLU A 372 3.25 -21.29 12.52
N ILE A 373 3.71 -20.19 11.93
CA ILE A 373 4.93 -19.50 12.34
C ILE A 373 4.88 -19.10 13.81
N MET A 374 3.75 -18.57 14.29
CA MET A 374 3.62 -18.14 15.67
C MET A 374 3.52 -19.29 16.70
N GLY A 375 3.44 -20.55 16.24
CA GLY A 375 3.40 -21.77 17.08
C GLY A 375 2.05 -22.49 17.11
N GLY A 376 1.11 -22.12 16.23
CA GLY A 376 -0.20 -22.77 16.08
C GLY A 376 -1.16 -22.50 17.22
N LEU A 377 -2.13 -23.39 17.40
CA LEU A 377 -3.19 -23.26 18.38
C LEU A 377 -2.65 -23.14 19.81
N LYS A 378 -3.19 -22.23 20.61
CA LYS A 378 -2.77 -21.85 21.99
C LYS A 378 -1.42 -21.13 22.08
N SER A 379 -0.80 -20.76 20.97
CA SER A 379 0.46 -20.03 20.98
C SER A 379 0.30 -18.60 21.53
N MET A 380 -0.86 -17.97 21.38
CA MET A 380 -1.10 -16.59 21.85
C MET A 380 -0.87 -16.41 23.35
N GLU A 381 -1.02 -17.46 24.17
CA GLU A 381 -0.67 -17.41 25.59
C GLU A 381 0.84 -17.28 25.81
N LYS A 382 1.65 -17.93 24.95
CA LYS A 382 3.11 -17.83 25.01
C LYS A 382 3.55 -16.42 24.56
N TRP A 383 2.93 -15.89 23.50
CA TRP A 383 3.17 -14.52 23.04
C TRP A 383 2.81 -13.50 24.13
N GLN A 384 1.68 -13.70 24.85
CA GLN A 384 1.28 -12.82 25.94
C GLN A 384 2.26 -12.89 27.12
N LYS A 385 2.73 -14.08 27.50
CA LYS A 385 3.70 -14.29 28.58
C LYS A 385 5.02 -13.57 28.31
N GLU A 386 5.46 -13.52 27.05
CA GLU A 386 6.66 -12.80 26.62
C GLU A 386 6.44 -11.29 26.36
N GLY A 387 5.25 -10.77 26.66
CA GLY A 387 4.93 -9.36 26.45
C GLY A 387 4.73 -8.96 24.98
N LEU A 388 4.54 -9.94 24.09
CA LEU A 388 4.35 -9.73 22.66
C LEU A 388 2.87 -9.62 22.27
N ALA A 389 1.95 -10.13 23.08
CA ALA A 389 0.51 -10.03 22.87
C ALA A 389 -0.20 -9.29 24.00
N GLN A 390 -1.35 -8.71 23.69
CA GLN A 390 -2.20 -7.99 24.64
C GLN A 390 -3.03 -8.94 25.52
N LYS A 391 -3.64 -8.39 26.57
CA LYS A 391 -4.46 -9.15 27.52
C LYS A 391 -5.73 -9.74 26.91
N ASP A 392 -6.19 -9.20 25.78
CA ASP A 392 -7.35 -9.69 25.04
C ASP A 392 -7.08 -10.98 24.27
N LYS A 393 -5.83 -11.37 24.14
CA LYS A 393 -5.37 -12.58 23.43
C LYS A 393 -5.84 -12.63 21.95
N VAL A 394 -5.93 -11.45 21.33
CA VAL A 394 -6.22 -11.25 19.91
C VAL A 394 -5.17 -10.33 19.30
N HIS A 395 -4.92 -9.19 19.93
CA HIS A 395 -4.00 -8.18 19.43
C HIS A 395 -2.59 -8.35 20.01
N PHE A 396 -1.61 -7.87 19.26
CA PHE A 396 -0.22 -7.86 19.68
C PHE A 396 0.15 -6.53 20.34
N THR A 397 1.20 -6.54 21.14
CA THR A 397 1.86 -5.31 21.59
C THR A 397 2.65 -4.70 20.41
N ARG A 398 3.15 -3.48 20.58
CA ARG A 398 4.02 -2.86 19.57
C ARG A 398 5.24 -3.75 19.23
N ALA A 399 5.86 -4.37 20.25
CA ALA A 399 6.96 -5.31 20.05
C ALA A 399 6.54 -6.54 19.26
N GLY A 400 5.36 -7.12 19.57
CA GLY A 400 4.81 -8.25 18.81
C GLY A 400 4.51 -7.90 17.36
N TYR A 401 3.91 -6.75 17.08
CA TYR A 401 3.65 -6.31 15.70
C TYR A 401 4.93 -6.06 14.91
N ARG A 402 5.98 -5.49 15.54
CA ARG A 402 7.30 -5.34 14.88
C ARG A 402 7.91 -6.69 14.54
N LEU A 403 7.86 -7.64 15.47
CA LEU A 403 8.35 -9.00 15.22
C LEU A 403 7.63 -9.66 14.06
N ILE A 404 6.29 -9.57 14.00
CA ILE A 404 5.48 -10.07 12.88
C ILE A 404 5.86 -9.39 11.57
N GLY A 405 6.08 -8.07 11.58
CA GLY A 405 6.51 -7.32 10.41
C GLY A 405 7.88 -7.76 9.90
N ASN A 406 8.83 -8.01 10.80
CA ASN A 406 10.14 -8.56 10.45
C ASN A 406 10.02 -9.95 9.83
N LEU A 407 9.23 -10.84 10.43
CA LEU A 407 9.03 -12.20 9.91
C LEU A 407 8.39 -12.19 8.51
N LEU A 408 7.36 -11.36 8.26
CA LEU A 408 6.79 -11.26 6.91
C LEU A 408 7.80 -10.72 5.90
N PHE A 409 8.55 -9.68 6.27
CA PHE A 409 9.60 -9.15 5.40
C PHE A 409 10.67 -10.20 5.09
N GLU A 410 11.16 -10.94 6.09
CA GLU A 410 12.12 -12.02 5.89
C GLU A 410 11.61 -13.10 4.94
N ALA A 411 10.33 -13.49 5.06
CA ALA A 411 9.70 -14.43 4.14
C ALA A 411 9.67 -13.89 2.70
N MET A 412 9.32 -12.61 2.52
CA MET A 412 9.37 -11.94 1.22
C MET A 412 10.81 -11.83 0.69
N GLN A 413 11.77 -11.48 1.53
CA GLN A 413 13.17 -11.32 1.15
C GLN A 413 13.77 -12.65 0.63
N LYS A 414 13.38 -13.79 1.20
CA LYS A 414 13.79 -15.11 0.69
C LYS A 414 13.35 -15.30 -0.77
N GLU A 415 12.18 -14.79 -1.15
CA GLU A 415 11.71 -14.85 -2.54
C GLU A 415 12.45 -13.87 -3.45
N PHE A 416 12.73 -12.66 -2.97
CA PHE A 416 13.48 -11.64 -3.72
C PHE A 416 14.92 -12.07 -4.02
N ALA A 417 15.52 -12.91 -3.19
CA ALA A 417 16.87 -13.44 -3.36
C ALA A 417 16.96 -14.62 -4.35
N LYS A 418 15.81 -15.21 -4.74
CA LYS A 418 15.80 -16.31 -5.70
C LYS A 418 16.09 -15.80 -7.12
N PRO A 419 16.83 -16.57 -7.94
CA PRO A 419 16.97 -16.27 -9.36
C PRO A 419 15.58 -16.17 -10.02
N LEU A 420 15.37 -15.14 -10.83
CA LEU A 420 14.14 -15.07 -11.60
C LEU A 420 14.10 -16.23 -12.60
N PRO A 421 12.95 -16.92 -12.75
CA PRO A 421 12.79 -17.92 -13.79
C PRO A 421 13.08 -17.31 -15.15
N ALA A 422 13.73 -18.07 -16.03
CA ALA A 422 13.94 -17.66 -17.42
C ALA A 422 12.58 -17.22 -18.00
N VAL A 423 12.57 -16.11 -18.72
CA VAL A 423 11.36 -15.63 -19.41
C VAL A 423 10.92 -16.74 -20.34
N MET A 424 9.80 -17.40 -20.09
CA MET A 424 9.17 -18.21 -21.09
C MET A 424 8.84 -17.26 -22.24
N GLU A 425 9.59 -17.39 -23.36
CA GLU A 425 9.24 -16.65 -24.57
C GLU A 425 7.77 -16.98 -24.87
N THR A 426 6.93 -15.95 -24.87
CA THR A 426 5.56 -16.11 -25.36
C THR A 426 5.64 -16.74 -26.73
N PRO A 427 4.94 -17.85 -27.03
CA PRO A 427 4.96 -18.44 -28.35
C PRO A 427 4.66 -17.32 -29.35
N LYS A 428 5.58 -17.06 -30.26
CA LYS A 428 5.36 -16.10 -31.35
C LYS A 428 4.05 -16.50 -32.01
N ALA A 429 3.09 -15.58 -32.03
CA ALA A 429 1.83 -15.80 -32.73
C ALA A 429 2.17 -16.33 -34.14
N PRO A 430 1.52 -17.40 -34.63
CA PRO A 430 1.83 -17.99 -35.90
C PRO A 430 1.73 -16.90 -36.98
N ALA A 431 2.80 -16.72 -37.72
CA ALA A 431 2.89 -15.73 -38.80
C ALA A 431 1.66 -15.91 -39.70
N LYS A 432 0.83 -14.86 -39.82
CA LYS A 432 -0.29 -14.86 -40.77
C LYS A 432 0.25 -15.16 -42.15
N LYS A 433 -0.11 -16.32 -42.71
CA LYS A 433 0.19 -16.66 -44.10
C LYS A 433 -0.34 -15.52 -45.00
N PRO A 434 0.47 -15.04 -45.98
CA PRO A 434 0.01 -14.00 -46.87
C PRO A 434 -1.25 -14.48 -47.60
N ALA A 435 -2.28 -13.66 -47.60
CA ALA A 435 -3.53 -13.93 -48.32
C ALA A 435 -3.24 -14.09 -49.80
N ARG A 436 -3.58 -15.26 -50.36
CA ARG A 436 -3.46 -15.60 -51.78
C ARG A 436 -4.44 -14.73 -52.54
N ASN A 437 -3.94 -13.77 -53.34
CA ASN A 437 -4.70 -12.92 -54.25
C ASN A 437 -5.50 -13.78 -55.22
N GLN A 438 -6.79 -13.91 -55.04
CA GLN A 438 -7.71 -14.32 -56.08
C GLN A 438 -8.26 -13.07 -56.78
N ARG A 439 -7.73 -12.78 -57.96
CA ARG A 439 -8.35 -11.85 -58.91
C ARG A 439 -9.60 -12.52 -59.46
N GLY A 440 -10.78 -12.03 -59.10
CA GLY A 440 -12.05 -12.31 -59.73
C GLY A 440 -12.76 -10.98 -60.04
N LYS A 441 -12.92 -10.73 -61.32
CA LYS A 441 -13.64 -9.58 -61.89
C LYS A 441 -15.12 -9.67 -61.48
N ASP A 442 -15.69 -8.60 -60.90
CA ASP A 442 -16.97 -8.14 -61.44
C ASP A 442 -17.26 -6.66 -61.10
N LYS A 443 -17.70 -5.95 -62.14
CA LYS A 443 -18.07 -4.55 -62.13
C LYS A 443 -19.52 -4.44 -61.72
N ARG A 444 -19.85 -3.64 -60.67
CA ARG A 444 -21.06 -2.79 -60.67
C ARG A 444 -20.85 -1.57 -59.76
N ARG A 445 -20.96 -0.44 -60.38
CA ARG A 445 -20.85 0.92 -59.83
C ARG A 445 -22.21 1.30 -59.25
N VAL A 446 -22.23 1.68 -57.96
CA VAL A 446 -23.32 2.52 -57.41
C VAL A 446 -22.67 3.62 -56.59
N THR A 447 -22.88 4.83 -57.05
CA THR A 447 -22.42 6.10 -56.43
C THR A 447 -23.48 6.52 -55.43
N ILE A 448 -23.11 6.70 -54.19
CA ILE A 448 -23.88 7.53 -53.21
C ILE A 448 -22.84 8.43 -52.49
N GLN A 449 -23.04 9.72 -52.72
CA GLN A 449 -22.37 10.80 -52.03
C GLN A 449 -22.94 10.94 -50.60
N SER A 450 -22.09 11.03 -49.60
CA SER A 450 -22.42 11.71 -48.34
C SER A 450 -21.16 12.40 -47.77
N LYS A 451 -21.35 13.62 -47.36
CA LYS A 451 -20.38 14.63 -46.91
C LYS A 451 -19.64 14.20 -45.64
N PRO A 452 -18.45 14.77 -45.38
CA PRO A 452 -17.65 14.43 -44.20
C PRO A 452 -18.13 15.17 -42.97
N SER A 453 -18.16 14.46 -41.83
CA SER A 453 -18.21 15.05 -40.50
C SER A 453 -16.86 14.90 -39.83
N SER A 454 -16.43 16.01 -39.32
CA SER A 454 -15.27 16.41 -38.56
C SER A 454 -14.58 15.39 -37.63
N ASN A 455 -13.27 15.40 -37.71
CA ASN A 455 -12.22 15.10 -36.74
C ASN A 455 -12.68 14.92 -35.28
N SER A 456 -12.47 13.75 -34.75
CA SER A 456 -12.20 13.50 -33.34
C SER A 456 -10.82 12.87 -33.21
N ASN A 457 -9.93 13.59 -32.55
CA ASN A 457 -8.55 13.24 -32.26
C ASN A 457 -8.50 12.16 -31.18
N PRO A 458 -7.84 11.00 -31.35
CA PRO A 458 -7.86 9.93 -30.36
C PRO A 458 -6.74 10.01 -29.30
N ASP A 459 -6.18 11.19 -29.02
CA ASP A 459 -5.00 11.35 -28.16
C ASP A 459 -5.25 12.07 -26.81
N SER A 460 -6.50 12.09 -26.29
CA SER A 460 -6.81 12.78 -25.01
C SER A 460 -6.98 11.91 -23.77
N ASP A 461 -6.75 10.60 -23.82
CA ASP A 461 -6.91 9.71 -22.67
C ASP A 461 -5.58 9.33 -21.98
N ARG A 462 -4.72 10.32 -21.73
CA ARG A 462 -3.61 10.16 -20.78
C ARG A 462 -4.01 10.76 -19.44
N PHE A 463 -4.59 9.90 -18.58
CA PHE A 463 -4.83 10.24 -17.18
C PHE A 463 -3.53 10.63 -16.47
N PRO A 464 -3.54 11.61 -15.54
CA PRO A 464 -2.38 11.93 -14.73
C PRO A 464 -2.11 10.77 -13.77
N TYR A 465 -1.08 10.05 -14.06
CA TYR A 465 -0.55 8.88 -13.41
C TYR A 465 0.20 9.29 -12.14
N ILE A 466 -0.04 8.62 -11.01
CA ILE A 466 0.95 8.50 -9.95
C ILE A 466 2.04 7.60 -10.56
N PRO A 467 3.30 8.04 -10.64
CA PRO A 467 4.24 7.56 -11.66
C PRO A 467 4.50 6.07 -11.62
N ASP A 468 4.76 5.54 -12.83
CA ASP A 468 5.37 4.23 -13.04
C ASP A 468 6.72 4.10 -12.38
#